data_a2df1e3988eb332ff595f5a9ab27d00e
#
_entry.id   a2df1e3988eb332ff595f5a9ab27d00e
#
_cell.length_a   1.000
_cell.length_b   1.000
_cell.length_c   1.000
_cell.angle_alpha   90.00
_cell.angle_beta   90.00
_cell.angle_gamma   90.00
#
_symmetry.space_group_name_H-M   'P 1'
#
loop_
_entity.id
_entity.type
_entity.pdbx_description
1 polymer ?
#
loop_
_entity_poly.entity_id
_entity_poly.type
_entity_poly.pdbx_seq_one_letter_code
_entity_poly.pdbx_strand_id
1 'polypeptide(L)'
;MRVIVLGAGLLGVTSAYYLQQLGHEVTVIDRQATPAAETSFANGGQISVSHAEPWANPSAPLKVLQWLGKEDAPLLFRIRADMRQWLWGLQFLRECTPGRTKHNIEQIVRLGTYSREVLQQLRRDTGIAYDQRTQGILHFYTTQKEFDSALAPAEQMRALGCERQVISADEAVKIEPALAHIRPQLAGATYTAEDESGDANLFAREMARLATAAGVKFLMSHTVTALREAGGSIDHVEATDSEGRFQRIRGDAFVLAMGSLSPLYAAPLGIRLPIYPAKGYSVTLPVKDATKAHQVSLTDDEFKLVFSRYTSASGDRLRIAGTAELNGYDRDLNRVRCEAIVRRVEQLFPGAGDTTQAQFWTGLRPATPSNVPLIGKTKLPNLYLNTGHGTLGWTHACGSGKSVARIVSGLAPEVDFAFAGMPTPAARLLQPA
;
A
#
# COMPACT_ATOMS: atom_id res chain seq x y z
N MET A 1 26.39 11.48 -0.12
CA MET A 1 25.55 12.49 -0.79
C MET A 1 24.50 12.99 0.18
N ARG A 2 24.05 14.23 0.01
CA ARG A 2 22.85 14.75 0.70
C ARG A 2 21.60 14.33 -0.08
N VAL A 3 20.76 13.52 0.52
CA VAL A 3 19.53 13.03 -0.12
C VAL A 3 18.30 13.61 0.57
N ILE A 4 17.41 14.20 -0.21
CA ILE A 4 16.14 14.76 0.28
C ILE A 4 15.03 13.80 -0.07
N VAL A 5 14.30 13.31 0.94
CA VAL A 5 13.13 12.45 0.78
C VAL A 5 11.88 13.27 1.01
N LEU A 6 10.98 13.30 0.04
CA LEU A 6 9.73 14.06 0.07
C LEU A 6 8.58 13.15 0.47
N GLY A 7 8.05 13.35 1.68
CA GLY A 7 7.02 12.56 2.32
C GLY A 7 7.57 11.62 3.40
N ALA A 8 6.95 11.64 4.58
CA ALA A 8 7.25 10.77 5.73
C ALA A 8 6.19 9.67 5.94
N GLY A 9 5.57 9.21 4.87
CA GLY A 9 4.76 7.98 4.86
C GLY A 9 5.64 6.72 4.90
N LEU A 10 5.04 5.52 4.88
CA LEU A 10 5.75 4.24 4.87
C LEU A 10 6.92 4.21 3.89
N LEU A 11 6.67 4.62 2.63
CA LEU A 11 7.68 4.58 1.57
C LEU A 11 8.82 5.58 1.81
N GLY A 12 8.50 6.76 2.35
CA GLY A 12 9.52 7.77 2.64
C GLY A 12 10.41 7.37 3.80
N VAL A 13 9.84 6.90 4.92
CA VAL A 13 10.64 6.52 6.11
C VAL A 13 11.50 5.30 5.84
N THR A 14 11.00 4.30 5.09
CA THR A 14 11.81 3.13 4.71
C THR A 14 12.93 3.52 3.74
N SER A 15 12.65 4.40 2.75
CA SER A 15 13.67 4.94 1.87
C SER A 15 14.76 5.66 2.64
N ALA A 16 14.36 6.54 3.57
CA ALA A 16 15.31 7.32 4.38
C ALA A 16 16.21 6.44 5.24
N TYR A 17 15.62 5.41 5.87
CA TYR A 17 16.40 4.46 6.67
C TYR A 17 17.44 3.73 5.83
N TYR A 18 17.06 3.13 4.69
CA TYR A 18 18.01 2.39 3.85
C TYR A 18 19.03 3.28 3.14
N LEU A 19 18.66 4.52 2.79
CA LEU A 19 19.64 5.51 2.28
C LEU A 19 20.69 5.83 3.33
N GLN A 20 20.28 6.03 4.59
CA GLN A 20 21.22 6.28 5.69
C GLN A 20 22.14 5.08 5.93
N GLN A 21 21.60 3.83 5.87
CA GLN A 21 22.43 2.62 6.00
C GLN A 21 23.48 2.50 4.87
N LEU A 22 23.28 3.14 3.73
CA LEU A 22 24.26 3.24 2.63
C LEU A 22 25.18 4.47 2.75
N GLY A 23 25.18 5.14 3.90
CA GLY A 23 26.10 6.23 4.22
C GLY A 23 25.72 7.60 3.64
N HIS A 24 24.46 7.82 3.30
CA HIS A 24 23.97 9.13 2.86
C HIS A 24 23.55 10.01 4.04
N GLU A 25 23.74 11.34 3.90
CA GLU A 25 23.11 12.33 4.76
C GLU A 25 21.66 12.54 4.28
N VAL A 26 20.68 12.14 5.09
CA VAL A 26 19.28 12.13 4.66
C VAL A 26 18.45 13.14 5.43
N THR A 27 17.64 13.91 4.69
CA THR A 27 16.62 14.79 5.25
C THR A 27 15.26 14.41 4.67
N VAL A 28 14.28 14.15 5.54
CA VAL A 28 12.88 13.87 5.18
C VAL A 28 12.06 15.11 5.41
N ILE A 29 11.18 15.46 4.47
CA ILE A 29 10.29 16.63 4.56
C ILE A 29 8.85 16.15 4.50
N ASP A 30 8.01 16.53 5.47
CA ASP A 30 6.57 16.23 5.46
C ASP A 30 5.75 17.38 6.06
N ARG A 31 4.57 17.62 5.48
CA ARG A 31 3.62 18.65 5.94
C ARG A 31 2.93 18.31 7.24
N GLN A 32 2.89 17.04 7.63
CA GLN A 32 2.27 16.59 8.87
C GLN A 32 3.22 16.75 10.05
N ALA A 33 2.67 16.85 11.25
CA ALA A 33 3.45 16.99 12.48
C ALA A 33 4.15 15.67 12.89
N THR A 34 3.62 14.52 12.43
CA THR A 34 4.15 13.19 12.75
C THR A 34 4.25 12.32 11.50
N PRO A 35 5.20 11.38 11.43
CA PRO A 35 5.28 10.43 10.33
C PRO A 35 4.01 9.59 10.18
N ALA A 36 3.71 9.18 8.96
CA ALA A 36 2.60 8.30 8.61
C ALA A 36 1.19 8.81 8.99
N ALA A 37 0.98 10.11 9.10
CA ALA A 37 -0.29 10.71 9.50
C ALA A 37 -1.35 10.77 8.37
N GLU A 38 -1.01 10.32 7.14
CA GLU A 38 -1.94 10.29 6.01
C GLU A 38 -2.33 8.85 5.62
N THR A 39 -2.15 8.44 4.36
CA THR A 39 -2.58 7.12 3.85
C THR A 39 -2.05 5.93 4.67
N SER A 40 -0.93 6.09 5.35
CA SER A 40 -0.32 5.08 6.22
C SER A 40 -0.91 5.08 7.65
N PHE A 41 -1.80 5.99 8.00
CA PHE A 41 -2.29 6.17 9.39
C PHE A 41 -3.21 5.02 9.82
N ALA A 42 -4.19 4.66 8.99
CA ALA A 42 -5.19 3.66 9.36
C ALA A 42 -5.56 2.77 8.17
N ASN A 43 -4.54 2.21 7.50
CA ASN A 43 -4.74 1.22 6.44
C ASN A 43 -5.19 -0.14 7.00
N GLY A 44 -5.40 -1.12 6.11
CA GLY A 44 -5.89 -2.46 6.47
C GLY A 44 -4.92 -3.33 7.26
N GLY A 45 -3.66 -2.92 7.40
CA GLY A 45 -2.65 -3.61 8.22
C GLY A 45 -2.07 -4.89 7.64
N GLN A 46 -2.50 -5.34 6.48
CA GLN A 46 -2.00 -6.56 5.85
C GLN A 46 -0.66 -6.36 5.15
N ILE A 47 0.25 -7.31 5.35
CA ILE A 47 1.48 -7.52 4.60
C ILE A 47 1.23 -8.78 3.79
N SER A 48 0.56 -8.59 2.65
CA SER A 48 -0.07 -9.66 1.89
C SER A 48 0.54 -9.77 0.49
N VAL A 49 1.46 -10.70 0.32
CA VAL A 49 1.96 -11.09 -1.01
C VAL A 49 0.86 -11.79 -1.81
N SER A 50 -0.01 -12.52 -1.11
CA SER A 50 -1.14 -13.24 -1.70
C SER A 50 -2.26 -12.33 -2.25
N HIS A 51 -2.26 -11.02 -1.95
CA HIS A 51 -3.22 -10.06 -2.49
C HIS A 51 -2.69 -9.37 -3.77
N ALA A 52 -2.00 -10.15 -4.61
CA ALA A 52 -1.31 -9.64 -5.81
C ALA A 52 -2.23 -9.45 -7.03
N GLU A 53 -3.51 -9.76 -6.94
CA GLU A 53 -4.44 -9.57 -8.05
C GLU A 53 -4.66 -8.07 -8.29
N PRO A 54 -4.31 -7.55 -9.48
CA PRO A 54 -4.52 -6.13 -9.78
C PRO A 54 -6.01 -5.83 -9.96
N TRP A 55 -6.42 -4.61 -9.67
CA TRP A 55 -7.78 -4.16 -9.96
C TRP A 55 -8.10 -4.22 -11.45
N ALA A 56 -7.08 -3.94 -12.29
CA ALA A 56 -7.18 -4.06 -13.73
C ALA A 56 -7.06 -5.52 -14.15
N ASN A 57 -8.19 -6.19 -14.33
CA ASN A 57 -8.30 -7.56 -14.81
C ASN A 57 -9.44 -7.66 -15.84
N PRO A 58 -9.55 -8.75 -16.61
CA PRO A 58 -10.55 -8.88 -17.68
C PRO A 58 -12.01 -8.73 -17.22
N SER A 59 -12.32 -9.02 -15.95
CA SER A 59 -13.68 -8.86 -15.40
C SER A 59 -13.99 -7.45 -14.90
N ALA A 60 -12.97 -6.62 -14.67
CA ALA A 60 -13.11 -5.31 -14.05
C ALA A 60 -14.02 -4.33 -14.81
N PRO A 61 -13.97 -4.20 -16.15
CA PRO A 61 -14.83 -3.26 -16.86
C PRO A 61 -16.33 -3.54 -16.65
N LEU A 62 -16.73 -4.81 -16.68
CA LEU A 62 -18.13 -5.20 -16.44
C LEU A 62 -18.54 -4.97 -14.99
N LYS A 63 -17.66 -5.27 -14.01
CA LYS A 63 -17.94 -5.02 -12.59
C LYS A 63 -18.10 -3.52 -12.33
N VAL A 64 -17.26 -2.67 -12.91
CA VAL A 64 -17.37 -1.20 -12.77
C VAL A 64 -18.74 -0.71 -13.28
N LEU A 65 -19.20 -1.20 -14.44
CA LEU A 65 -20.52 -0.85 -14.97
C LEU A 65 -21.67 -1.28 -14.04
N GLN A 66 -21.58 -2.48 -13.43
CA GLN A 66 -22.58 -3.00 -12.49
C GLN A 66 -22.64 -2.20 -11.18
N TRP A 67 -21.53 -1.59 -10.77
CA TRP A 67 -21.41 -0.80 -9.54
C TRP A 67 -21.69 0.69 -9.73
N LEU A 68 -21.83 1.14 -10.99
CA LEU A 68 -22.05 2.56 -11.26
C LEU A 68 -23.32 3.06 -10.56
N GLY A 69 -23.20 4.15 -9.80
CA GLY A 69 -24.30 4.78 -9.08
C GLY A 69 -24.68 4.12 -7.75
N LYS A 70 -24.04 3.02 -7.34
CA LYS A 70 -24.29 2.38 -6.04
C LYS A 70 -23.33 2.91 -4.98
N GLU A 71 -23.85 3.60 -3.97
CA GLU A 71 -23.04 4.24 -2.92
C GLU A 71 -22.27 3.24 -2.04
N ASP A 72 -22.80 2.05 -1.82
CA ASP A 72 -22.24 1.00 -0.99
C ASP A 72 -21.40 -0.04 -1.76
N ALA A 73 -21.29 0.11 -3.10
CA ALA A 73 -20.49 -0.82 -3.90
C ALA A 73 -19.02 -0.82 -3.49
N PRO A 74 -18.28 -1.95 -3.68
CA PRO A 74 -16.83 -2.03 -3.38
C PRO A 74 -16.00 -0.96 -4.08
N LEU A 75 -16.36 -0.59 -5.32
CA LEU A 75 -15.77 0.53 -6.05
C LEU A 75 -16.87 1.53 -6.45
N LEU A 76 -16.73 2.76 -6.00
CA LEU A 76 -17.57 3.88 -6.39
C LEU A 76 -16.79 4.82 -7.32
N PHE A 77 -17.33 5.02 -8.51
CA PHE A 77 -16.75 5.93 -9.49
C PHE A 77 -17.57 7.22 -9.56
N ARG A 78 -16.99 8.32 -9.05
CA ARG A 78 -17.56 9.67 -9.16
C ARG A 78 -17.03 10.33 -10.43
N ILE A 79 -17.89 10.48 -11.43
CA ILE A 79 -17.53 11.14 -12.68
C ILE A 79 -17.20 12.62 -12.40
N ARG A 80 -16.01 13.05 -12.79
CA ARG A 80 -15.53 14.43 -12.63
C ARG A 80 -15.05 15.00 -13.97
N ALA A 81 -15.12 16.29 -14.11
CA ALA A 81 -14.49 17.04 -15.21
C ALA A 81 -12.97 17.18 -14.93
N ASP A 82 -12.28 16.06 -14.77
CA ASP A 82 -10.84 15.98 -14.50
C ASP A 82 -10.17 15.10 -15.57
N MET A 83 -9.42 15.72 -16.47
CA MET A 83 -8.73 15.01 -17.56
C MET A 83 -7.79 13.91 -17.02
N ARG A 84 -7.23 14.06 -15.82
CA ARG A 84 -6.37 13.04 -15.21
C ARG A 84 -7.15 11.78 -14.87
N GLN A 85 -8.41 11.91 -14.42
CA GLN A 85 -9.30 10.76 -14.17
C GLN A 85 -9.56 9.97 -15.47
N TRP A 86 -9.86 10.66 -16.55
CA TRP A 86 -10.15 10.03 -17.83
C TRP A 86 -8.93 9.37 -18.47
N LEU A 87 -7.78 10.03 -18.42
CA LEU A 87 -6.52 9.45 -18.91
C LEU A 87 -6.10 8.24 -18.09
N TRP A 88 -6.25 8.29 -16.77
CA TRP A 88 -6.01 7.14 -15.89
C TRP A 88 -6.98 6.00 -16.21
N GLY A 89 -8.26 6.30 -16.39
CA GLY A 89 -9.29 5.30 -16.76
C GLY A 89 -9.00 4.61 -18.09
N LEU A 90 -8.57 5.35 -19.11
CA LEU A 90 -8.16 4.76 -20.40
C LEU A 90 -6.94 3.84 -20.26
N GLN A 91 -5.96 4.23 -19.45
CA GLN A 91 -4.80 3.39 -19.17
C GLN A 91 -5.21 2.16 -18.35
N PHE A 92 -6.11 2.29 -17.38
CA PHE A 92 -6.66 1.17 -16.62
C PHE A 92 -7.34 0.15 -17.53
N LEU A 93 -8.14 0.58 -18.51
CA LEU A 93 -8.76 -0.31 -19.49
C LEU A 93 -7.73 -1.08 -20.34
N ARG A 94 -6.60 -0.46 -20.70
CA ARG A 94 -5.49 -1.14 -21.39
C ARG A 94 -4.83 -2.22 -20.54
N GLU A 95 -4.81 -2.05 -19.22
CA GLU A 95 -4.26 -3.04 -18.28
C GLU A 95 -5.24 -4.21 -18.04
N CYS A 96 -6.52 -4.11 -18.39
CA CYS A 96 -7.54 -5.14 -18.20
C CYS A 96 -7.44 -6.33 -19.17
N THR A 97 -6.31 -6.57 -19.83
CA THR A 97 -6.10 -7.74 -20.71
C THR A 97 -5.44 -8.90 -19.96
N PRO A 98 -5.69 -10.17 -20.34
CA PRO A 98 -5.11 -11.32 -19.64
C PRO A 98 -3.58 -11.27 -19.54
N GLY A 99 -2.90 -10.90 -20.65
CA GLY A 99 -1.44 -10.80 -20.67
C GLY A 99 -0.89 -9.72 -19.72
N ARG A 100 -1.54 -8.54 -19.69
CA ARG A 100 -1.15 -7.46 -18.77
C ARG A 100 -1.43 -7.84 -17.31
N THR A 101 -2.59 -8.43 -17.03
CA THR A 101 -2.94 -8.91 -15.70
C THR A 101 -1.90 -9.91 -15.19
N LYS A 102 -1.52 -10.90 -16.02
CA LYS A 102 -0.48 -11.88 -15.67
C LYS A 102 0.86 -11.23 -15.36
N HIS A 103 1.31 -10.32 -16.23
CA HIS A 103 2.55 -9.56 -16.02
C HIS A 103 2.51 -8.72 -14.73
N ASN A 104 1.40 -8.05 -14.47
CA ASN A 104 1.25 -7.20 -13.28
C ASN A 104 1.27 -8.04 -11.99
N ILE A 105 0.61 -9.22 -11.96
CA ILE A 105 0.70 -10.17 -10.84
C ILE A 105 2.16 -10.56 -10.60
N GLU A 106 2.90 -10.89 -11.67
CA GLU A 106 4.31 -11.29 -11.57
C GLU A 106 5.16 -10.19 -10.91
N GLN A 107 5.02 -8.94 -11.35
CA GLN A 107 5.75 -7.81 -10.77
C GLN A 107 5.38 -7.58 -9.30
N ILE A 108 4.09 -7.65 -8.97
CA ILE A 108 3.58 -7.46 -7.61
C ILE A 108 4.08 -8.55 -6.66
N VAL A 109 4.02 -9.82 -7.09
CA VAL A 109 4.48 -10.97 -6.27
C VAL A 109 5.98 -10.87 -6.03
N ARG A 110 6.80 -10.63 -7.08
CA ARG A 110 8.26 -10.51 -6.95
C ARG A 110 8.66 -9.43 -5.94
N LEU A 111 8.10 -8.24 -6.09
CA LEU A 111 8.38 -7.13 -5.17
C LEU A 111 7.85 -7.43 -3.76
N GLY A 112 6.66 -8.02 -3.66
CA GLY A 112 6.02 -8.36 -2.39
C GLY A 112 6.80 -9.39 -1.59
N THR A 113 7.24 -10.49 -2.23
CA THR A 113 8.07 -11.54 -1.61
C THR A 113 9.38 -10.96 -1.11
N TYR A 114 10.10 -10.25 -1.97
CA TYR A 114 11.34 -9.58 -1.57
C TYR A 114 11.11 -8.59 -0.41
N SER A 115 10.04 -7.82 -0.45
CA SER A 115 9.74 -6.84 0.60
C SER A 115 9.41 -7.50 1.94
N ARG A 116 8.69 -8.63 1.93
CA ARG A 116 8.41 -9.44 3.12
C ARG A 116 9.69 -9.98 3.75
N GLU A 117 10.60 -10.53 2.95
CA GLU A 117 11.90 -10.99 3.42
C GLU A 117 12.73 -9.85 4.05
N VAL A 118 12.77 -8.70 3.39
CA VAL A 118 13.46 -7.50 3.89
C VAL A 118 12.85 -7.01 5.21
N LEU A 119 11.51 -7.02 5.34
CA LEU A 119 10.82 -6.66 6.58
C LEU A 119 11.13 -7.64 7.71
N GLN A 120 11.12 -8.94 7.43
CA GLN A 120 11.43 -9.97 8.42
C GLN A 120 12.90 -9.86 8.87
N GLN A 121 13.82 -9.59 7.96
CA GLN A 121 15.21 -9.34 8.31
C GLN A 121 15.36 -8.08 9.18
N LEU A 122 14.73 -6.97 8.78
CA LEU A 122 14.72 -5.74 9.55
C LEU A 122 14.20 -5.97 10.98
N ARG A 123 13.13 -6.75 11.13
CA ARG A 123 12.56 -7.09 12.45
C ARG A 123 13.55 -7.89 13.30
N ARG A 124 14.27 -8.86 12.72
CA ARG A 124 15.33 -9.60 13.44
C ARG A 124 16.48 -8.70 13.87
N ASP A 125 16.90 -7.81 13.01
CA ASP A 125 18.09 -6.96 13.22
C ASP A 125 17.85 -5.84 14.24
N THR A 126 16.61 -5.31 14.28
CA THR A 126 16.29 -4.10 15.07
C THR A 126 15.36 -4.34 16.25
N GLY A 127 14.71 -5.49 16.31
CA GLY A 127 13.66 -5.76 17.30
C GLY A 127 12.41 -4.88 17.15
N ILE A 128 12.22 -4.23 15.98
CA ILE A 128 11.07 -3.34 15.73
C ILE A 128 9.75 -4.06 15.99
N ALA A 129 8.87 -3.43 16.80
CA ALA A 129 7.54 -3.94 17.12
C ALA A 129 6.47 -3.01 16.55
N TYR A 130 5.43 -3.60 15.96
CA TYR A 130 4.34 -2.87 15.29
C TYR A 130 3.00 -3.62 15.38
N ASP A 131 2.74 -4.23 16.54
CA ASP A 131 1.55 -5.09 16.80
C ASP A 131 1.42 -6.21 15.71
N GLN A 132 2.55 -6.75 15.27
CA GLN A 132 2.58 -7.73 14.19
C GLN A 132 1.98 -9.07 14.60
N ARG A 133 1.31 -9.72 13.64
CA ARG A 133 0.83 -11.09 13.71
C ARG A 133 1.33 -11.86 12.51
N THR A 134 1.98 -12.99 12.79
CA THR A 134 2.62 -13.88 11.79
C THR A 134 1.85 -15.18 11.62
N GLN A 135 0.53 -15.10 11.66
CA GLN A 135 -0.38 -16.26 11.59
C GLN A 135 -1.01 -16.42 10.21
N GLY A 136 -0.40 -15.83 9.19
CA GLY A 136 -0.92 -15.87 7.83
C GLY A 136 -2.09 -14.93 7.57
N ILE A 137 -2.57 -14.99 6.32
CA ILE A 137 -3.78 -14.30 5.86
C ILE A 137 -4.69 -15.31 5.18
N LEU A 138 -5.98 -15.27 5.53
CA LEU A 138 -7.02 -16.13 4.99
C LEU A 138 -8.01 -15.28 4.19
N HIS A 139 -8.15 -15.59 2.89
CA HIS A 139 -9.18 -15.04 2.03
C HIS A 139 -10.37 -16.01 2.01
N PHE A 140 -11.55 -15.58 2.41
CA PHE A 140 -12.75 -16.41 2.38
C PHE A 140 -13.73 -15.96 1.30
N TYR A 141 -14.48 -16.92 0.78
CA TYR A 141 -15.44 -16.74 -0.32
C TYR A 141 -16.80 -17.25 0.11
N THR A 142 -17.84 -16.42 -0.07
CA THR A 142 -19.22 -16.76 0.28
C THR A 142 -20.04 -17.22 -0.94
N THR A 143 -19.48 -17.11 -2.15
CA THR A 143 -20.09 -17.63 -3.37
C THR A 143 -19.15 -18.59 -4.09
N GLN A 144 -19.72 -19.69 -4.65
CA GLN A 144 -18.92 -20.66 -5.43
C GLN A 144 -18.24 -19.99 -6.63
N LYS A 145 -18.91 -19.07 -7.30
CA LYS A 145 -18.37 -18.34 -8.46
C LYS A 145 -17.09 -17.57 -8.13
N GLU A 146 -17.04 -16.88 -6.97
CA GLU A 146 -15.84 -16.15 -6.57
C GLU A 146 -14.72 -17.08 -6.11
N PHE A 147 -15.09 -18.16 -5.41
CA PHE A 147 -14.12 -19.21 -5.04
C PHE A 147 -13.47 -19.81 -6.28
N ASP A 148 -14.25 -20.24 -7.28
CA ASP A 148 -13.73 -20.79 -8.53
C ASP A 148 -12.84 -19.80 -9.28
N SER A 149 -13.17 -18.50 -9.24
CA SER A 149 -12.37 -17.45 -9.89
C SER A 149 -11.01 -17.21 -9.22
N ALA A 150 -10.85 -17.61 -7.96
CA ALA A 150 -9.61 -17.48 -7.21
C ALA A 150 -8.59 -18.59 -7.48
N LEU A 151 -9.02 -19.73 -8.06
CA LEU A 151 -8.17 -20.91 -8.23
C LEU A 151 -6.98 -20.65 -9.17
N ALA A 152 -7.23 -20.10 -10.36
CA ALA A 152 -6.18 -19.83 -11.34
C ALA A 152 -5.18 -18.75 -10.88
N PRO A 153 -5.59 -17.61 -10.29
CA PRO A 153 -4.66 -16.67 -9.66
C PRO A 153 -3.84 -17.29 -8.53
N ALA A 154 -4.43 -18.13 -7.67
CA ALA A 154 -3.71 -18.80 -6.59
C ALA A 154 -2.60 -19.71 -7.16
N GLU A 155 -2.88 -20.45 -8.23
CA GLU A 155 -1.88 -21.29 -8.90
C GLU A 155 -0.76 -20.46 -9.54
N GLN A 156 -1.10 -19.36 -10.20
CA GLN A 156 -0.10 -18.43 -10.74
C GLN A 156 0.82 -17.88 -9.65
N MET A 157 0.26 -17.49 -8.50
CA MET A 157 1.05 -16.99 -7.37
C MET A 157 1.96 -18.06 -6.78
N ARG A 158 1.49 -19.31 -6.66
CA ARG A 158 2.33 -20.42 -6.21
C ARG A 158 3.50 -20.67 -7.15
N ALA A 159 3.27 -20.63 -8.46
CA ALA A 159 4.34 -20.75 -9.45
C ALA A 159 5.40 -19.62 -9.36
N LEU A 160 5.08 -18.50 -8.70
CA LEU A 160 5.98 -17.38 -8.43
C LEU A 160 6.56 -17.40 -7.01
N GLY A 161 6.32 -18.45 -6.22
CA GLY A 161 6.84 -18.61 -4.87
C GLY A 161 5.98 -17.99 -3.76
N CYS A 162 4.73 -17.61 -4.04
CA CYS A 162 3.76 -17.22 -3.02
C CYS A 162 2.82 -18.40 -2.73
N GLU A 163 3.04 -19.09 -1.60
CA GLU A 163 2.36 -20.33 -1.21
C GLU A 163 0.90 -20.10 -0.79
N ARG A 164 0.09 -19.56 -1.71
CA ARG A 164 -1.35 -19.36 -1.53
C ARG A 164 -2.10 -20.68 -1.75
N GLN A 165 -2.43 -21.37 -0.66
CA GLN A 165 -3.11 -22.66 -0.66
C GLN A 165 -4.62 -22.48 -0.81
N VAL A 166 -5.23 -23.31 -1.67
CA VAL A 166 -6.70 -23.43 -1.78
C VAL A 166 -7.15 -24.44 -0.74
N ILE A 167 -8.10 -24.06 0.11
CA ILE A 167 -8.58 -24.87 1.23
C ILE A 167 -10.11 -24.91 1.27
N SER A 168 -10.65 -25.94 1.89
CA SER A 168 -12.08 -26.10 2.12
C SER A 168 -12.59 -25.12 3.18
N ALA A 169 -13.90 -24.95 3.24
CA ALA A 169 -14.55 -24.15 4.28
C ALA A 169 -14.33 -24.74 5.69
N ASP A 170 -14.23 -26.05 5.83
CA ASP A 170 -13.96 -26.71 7.13
C ASP A 170 -12.52 -26.46 7.60
N GLU A 171 -11.55 -26.48 6.68
CA GLU A 171 -10.16 -26.12 6.96
C GLU A 171 -10.03 -24.65 7.33
N ALA A 172 -10.78 -23.77 6.64
CA ALA A 172 -10.81 -22.34 6.98
C ALA A 172 -11.28 -22.10 8.42
N VAL A 173 -12.33 -22.80 8.87
CA VAL A 173 -12.84 -22.72 10.26
C VAL A 173 -11.86 -23.31 11.27
N LYS A 174 -11.08 -24.32 10.89
CA LYS A 174 -10.00 -24.86 11.77
C LYS A 174 -8.87 -23.84 11.96
N ILE A 175 -8.51 -23.10 10.90
CA ILE A 175 -7.48 -22.05 10.94
C ILE A 175 -7.99 -20.83 11.72
N GLU A 176 -9.24 -20.40 11.44
CA GLU A 176 -9.89 -19.27 12.10
C GLU A 176 -11.26 -19.65 12.66
N PRO A 177 -11.32 -20.06 13.92
CA PRO A 177 -12.57 -20.51 14.55
C PRO A 177 -13.69 -19.46 14.60
N ALA A 178 -13.37 -18.15 14.55
CA ALA A 178 -14.38 -17.10 14.52
C ALA A 178 -15.24 -17.16 13.25
N LEU A 179 -14.79 -17.83 12.17
CA LEU A 179 -15.59 -18.09 10.96
C LEU A 179 -16.67 -19.16 11.13
N ALA A 180 -16.69 -19.91 12.25
CA ALA A 180 -17.68 -20.98 12.49
C ALA A 180 -19.13 -20.47 12.37
N HIS A 181 -19.38 -19.24 12.79
CA HIS A 181 -20.71 -18.61 12.71
C HIS A 181 -21.24 -18.53 11.26
N ILE A 182 -20.36 -18.28 10.30
CA ILE A 182 -20.73 -18.17 8.88
C ILE A 182 -20.37 -19.42 8.07
N ARG A 183 -19.96 -20.54 8.72
CA ARG A 183 -19.56 -21.77 8.04
C ARG A 183 -20.54 -22.24 6.95
N PRO A 184 -21.89 -22.22 7.18
CA PRO A 184 -22.85 -22.64 6.16
C PRO A 184 -22.87 -21.76 4.89
N GLN A 185 -22.32 -20.53 4.97
CA GLN A 185 -22.26 -19.58 3.87
C GLN A 185 -20.90 -19.65 3.13
N LEU A 186 -19.89 -20.34 3.68
CA LEU A 186 -18.57 -20.42 3.08
C LEU A 186 -18.52 -21.45 1.94
N ALA A 187 -18.19 -21.00 0.74
CA ALA A 187 -17.89 -21.86 -0.41
C ALA A 187 -16.47 -22.48 -0.30
N GLY A 188 -15.51 -21.76 0.21
CA GLY A 188 -14.13 -22.14 0.40
C GLY A 188 -13.25 -20.97 0.79
N ALA A 189 -11.95 -21.18 0.84
CA ALA A 189 -10.98 -20.15 1.19
C ALA A 189 -9.63 -20.36 0.50
N THR A 190 -8.77 -19.33 0.52
CA THR A 190 -7.35 -19.48 0.28
C THR A 190 -6.57 -18.99 1.50
N TYR A 191 -5.47 -19.65 1.82
CA TYR A 191 -4.64 -19.33 2.97
C TYR A 191 -3.17 -19.22 2.58
N THR A 192 -2.49 -18.19 3.09
CA THR A 192 -1.06 -17.97 2.91
C THR A 192 -0.42 -17.81 4.28
N ALA A 193 0.23 -18.87 4.76
CA ALA A 193 0.80 -18.92 6.10
C ALA A 193 1.94 -17.94 6.33
N GLU A 194 2.67 -17.57 5.28
CA GLU A 194 3.81 -16.65 5.34
C GLU A 194 3.42 -15.17 5.32
N ASP A 195 2.18 -14.85 4.95
CA ASP A 195 1.69 -13.48 5.00
C ASP A 195 1.49 -13.05 6.46
N GLU A 196 1.58 -11.75 6.70
CA GLU A 196 1.56 -11.18 8.04
C GLU A 196 0.57 -10.01 8.12
N SER A 197 0.31 -9.54 9.33
CA SER A 197 -0.37 -8.27 9.55
C SER A 197 0.32 -7.47 10.64
N GLY A 198 0.12 -6.15 10.64
CA GLY A 198 0.66 -5.26 11.65
C GLY A 198 0.25 -3.80 11.42
N ASP A 199 0.39 -2.98 12.45
CA ASP A 199 0.03 -1.57 12.38
C ASP A 199 1.07 -0.78 11.60
N ALA A 200 0.71 -0.37 10.38
CA ALA A 200 1.57 0.38 9.49
C ALA A 200 1.96 1.77 10.01
N ASN A 201 1.08 2.41 10.82
CA ASN A 201 1.40 3.70 11.44
C ASN A 201 2.46 3.52 12.53
N LEU A 202 2.26 2.53 13.40
CA LEU A 202 3.23 2.22 14.46
C LEU A 202 4.58 1.83 13.84
N PHE A 203 4.58 0.96 12.81
CA PHE A 203 5.81 0.61 12.09
C PHE A 203 6.52 1.84 11.53
N ALA A 204 5.81 2.73 10.83
CA ALA A 204 6.44 3.90 10.22
C ALA A 204 7.00 4.88 11.27
N ARG A 205 6.33 5.03 12.41
CA ARG A 205 6.82 5.85 13.52
C ARG A 205 8.08 5.25 14.15
N GLU A 206 8.08 3.94 14.37
CA GLU A 206 9.26 3.25 14.89
C GLU A 206 10.43 3.28 13.89
N MET A 207 10.15 3.11 12.59
CA MET A 207 11.15 3.28 11.55
C MET A 207 11.73 4.70 11.52
N ALA A 208 10.89 5.73 11.69
CA ALA A 208 11.37 7.12 11.79
C ALA A 208 12.25 7.33 13.04
N ARG A 209 11.89 6.70 14.18
CA ARG A 209 12.71 6.72 15.40
C ARG A 209 14.07 6.06 15.16
N LEU A 210 14.10 4.88 14.53
CA LEU A 210 15.35 4.19 14.18
C LEU A 210 16.20 5.01 13.20
N ALA A 211 15.57 5.59 12.18
CA ALA A 211 16.25 6.45 11.21
C ALA A 211 16.82 7.72 11.86
N THR A 212 16.08 8.34 12.77
CA THR A 212 16.54 9.51 13.54
C THR A 212 17.74 9.16 14.42
N ALA A 213 17.68 8.02 15.11
CA ALA A 213 18.81 7.54 15.93
C ALA A 213 20.06 7.25 15.08
N ALA A 214 19.88 6.90 13.81
CA ALA A 214 20.95 6.71 12.84
C ALA A 214 21.39 8.02 12.14
N GLY A 215 20.83 9.18 12.49
CA GLY A 215 21.24 10.50 11.99
C GLY A 215 20.38 11.09 10.86
N VAL A 216 19.26 10.47 10.50
CA VAL A 216 18.30 11.07 9.55
C VAL A 216 17.61 12.28 10.18
N LYS A 217 17.54 13.39 9.44
CA LYS A 217 16.82 14.61 9.86
C LYS A 217 15.40 14.58 9.36
N PHE A 218 14.43 14.87 10.23
CA PHE A 218 13.00 15.00 9.86
C PHE A 218 12.54 16.43 10.01
N LEU A 219 12.20 17.07 8.90
CA LEU A 219 11.54 18.38 8.83
C LEU A 219 10.03 18.14 8.73
N MET A 220 9.41 17.90 9.90
CA MET A 220 7.96 17.74 10.02
C MET A 220 7.27 19.10 10.05
N SER A 221 5.97 19.16 9.74
CA SER A 221 5.20 20.40 9.58
C SER A 221 5.79 21.35 8.51
N HIS A 222 6.45 20.81 7.50
CA HIS A 222 7.00 21.55 6.38
C HIS A 222 6.29 21.14 5.09
N THR A 223 5.52 22.08 4.53
CA THR A 223 4.81 21.87 3.27
C THR A 223 5.74 22.16 2.10
N VAL A 224 6.07 21.13 1.31
CA VAL A 224 6.75 21.33 0.03
C VAL A 224 5.84 22.11 -0.90
N THR A 225 6.33 23.21 -1.47
CA THR A 225 5.58 24.07 -2.39
C THR A 225 6.02 23.87 -3.84
N ALA A 226 7.30 23.61 -4.07
CA ALA A 226 7.82 23.31 -5.42
C ALA A 226 9.15 22.54 -5.39
N LEU A 227 9.41 21.82 -6.50
CA LEU A 227 10.73 21.35 -6.88
C LEU A 227 11.24 22.26 -8.00
N ARG A 228 12.43 22.84 -7.83
CA ARG A 228 13.02 23.76 -8.80
C ARG A 228 14.13 23.08 -9.58
N GLU A 229 13.97 23.09 -10.89
CA GLU A 229 14.94 22.59 -11.85
C GLU A 229 15.87 23.71 -12.29
N ALA A 230 17.15 23.41 -12.40
CA ALA A 230 18.16 24.26 -13.05
C ALA A 230 19.22 23.37 -13.70
N GLY A 231 19.59 23.70 -14.93
CA GLY A 231 20.64 22.95 -15.65
C GLY A 231 20.32 21.47 -15.91
N GLY A 232 19.03 21.10 -16.05
CA GLY A 232 18.60 19.72 -16.34
C GLY A 232 18.56 18.81 -15.11
N SER A 233 18.63 19.33 -13.89
CA SER A 233 18.54 18.60 -12.63
C SER A 233 17.76 19.40 -11.58
N ILE A 234 17.29 18.77 -10.51
CA ILE A 234 16.69 19.48 -9.38
C ILE A 234 17.80 20.24 -8.62
N ASP A 235 17.66 21.55 -8.51
CA ASP A 235 18.58 22.42 -7.73
C ASP A 235 18.18 22.43 -6.24
N HIS A 236 16.88 22.63 -5.95
CA HIS A 236 16.37 22.66 -4.57
C HIS A 236 14.89 22.35 -4.48
N VAL A 237 14.45 22.09 -3.28
CA VAL A 237 13.03 22.02 -2.89
C VAL A 237 12.68 23.30 -2.17
N GLU A 238 11.55 23.91 -2.53
CA GLU A 238 10.93 25.00 -1.78
C GLU A 238 9.96 24.40 -0.78
N ALA A 239 10.04 24.84 0.47
CA ALA A 239 9.13 24.42 1.53
C ALA A 239 8.76 25.60 2.43
N THR A 240 7.61 25.49 3.08
CA THR A 240 7.11 26.47 4.07
C THR A 240 6.82 25.71 5.36
N ASP A 241 7.31 26.19 6.49
CA ASP A 241 7.04 25.63 7.80
C ASP A 241 5.66 26.06 8.36
N SER A 242 5.31 25.57 9.54
CA SER A 242 4.02 25.90 10.20
C SER A 242 3.86 27.39 10.57
N GLU A 243 4.95 28.15 10.62
CA GLU A 243 4.94 29.60 10.88
C GLU A 243 4.93 30.42 9.59
N GLY A 244 4.86 29.76 8.43
CA GLY A 244 4.87 30.44 7.13
C GLY A 244 6.27 30.85 6.65
N ARG A 245 7.36 30.44 7.31
CA ARG A 245 8.72 30.76 6.91
C ARG A 245 9.12 29.92 5.70
N PHE A 246 9.53 30.60 4.64
CA PHE A 246 9.98 29.97 3.41
C PHE A 246 11.42 29.48 3.55
N GLN A 247 11.68 28.28 3.03
CA GLN A 247 13.00 27.65 3.03
C GLN A 247 13.32 27.04 1.65
N ARG A 248 14.59 27.13 1.27
CA ARG A 248 15.17 26.44 0.12
C ARG A 248 16.07 25.32 0.62
N ILE A 249 15.73 24.09 0.32
CA ILE A 249 16.43 22.89 0.80
C ILE A 249 17.15 22.27 -0.37
N ARG A 250 18.49 22.27 -0.31
CA ARG A 250 19.36 21.74 -1.37
C ARG A 250 19.79 20.31 -1.03
N GLY A 251 19.91 19.48 -2.07
CA GLY A 251 20.41 18.12 -1.98
C GLY A 251 21.11 17.71 -3.27
N ASP A 252 21.83 16.61 -3.21
CA ASP A 252 22.51 16.01 -4.37
C ASP A 252 21.54 15.06 -5.10
N ALA A 253 20.58 14.47 -4.37
CA ALA A 253 19.52 13.60 -4.90
C ALA A 253 18.20 13.82 -4.16
N PHE A 254 17.08 13.54 -4.83
CA PHE A 254 15.72 13.75 -4.34
C PHE A 254 14.87 12.49 -4.58
N VAL A 255 14.16 12.02 -3.56
CA VAL A 255 13.23 10.89 -3.66
C VAL A 255 11.81 11.37 -3.45
N LEU A 256 10.96 11.23 -4.48
CA LEU A 256 9.55 11.60 -4.44
C LEU A 256 8.71 10.43 -3.90
N ALA A 257 8.32 10.51 -2.62
CA ALA A 257 7.56 9.50 -1.89
C ALA A 257 6.23 10.05 -1.32
N MET A 258 5.59 11.00 -2.04
CA MET A 258 4.42 11.76 -1.60
C MET A 258 3.08 11.06 -1.95
N GLY A 259 3.10 9.77 -2.24
CA GLY A 259 1.89 8.98 -2.51
C GLY A 259 1.03 9.59 -3.61
N SER A 260 -0.26 9.77 -3.35
CA SER A 260 -1.23 10.32 -4.32
C SER A 260 -0.94 11.77 -4.73
N LEU A 261 -0.13 12.51 -3.96
CA LEU A 261 0.27 13.88 -4.29
C LEU A 261 1.47 13.92 -5.27
N SER A 262 2.21 12.83 -5.44
CA SER A 262 3.40 12.78 -6.30
C SER A 262 3.17 13.35 -7.71
N PRO A 263 2.04 13.09 -8.40
CA PRO A 263 1.77 13.68 -9.73
C PRO A 263 1.73 15.21 -9.73
N LEU A 264 1.29 15.84 -8.63
CA LEU A 264 1.16 17.29 -8.54
C LEU A 264 2.53 17.98 -8.52
N TYR A 265 3.53 17.31 -7.93
CA TYR A 265 4.90 17.82 -7.86
C TYR A 265 5.76 17.42 -9.07
N ALA A 266 5.44 16.31 -9.71
CA ALA A 266 6.14 15.85 -10.91
C ALA A 266 5.69 16.59 -12.19
N ALA A 267 4.41 16.96 -12.28
CA ALA A 267 3.83 17.56 -13.49
C ALA A 267 4.50 18.89 -13.91
N PRO A 268 4.82 19.85 -12.99
CA PRO A 268 5.53 21.08 -13.35
C PRO A 268 6.91 20.83 -13.96
N LEU A 269 7.53 19.68 -13.65
CA LEU A 269 8.82 19.25 -14.21
C LEU A 269 8.65 18.49 -15.55
N GLY A 270 7.44 18.46 -16.11
CA GLY A 270 7.13 17.72 -17.35
C GLY A 270 7.22 16.19 -17.17
N ILE A 271 7.08 15.68 -15.93
CA ILE A 271 7.05 14.25 -15.62
C ILE A 271 5.60 13.85 -15.34
N ARG A 272 5.04 13.00 -16.20
CA ARG A 272 3.68 12.49 -16.04
C ARG A 272 3.71 11.16 -15.29
N LEU A 273 3.11 11.16 -14.09
CA LEU A 273 2.93 9.95 -13.30
C LEU A 273 1.47 9.47 -13.43
N PRO A 274 1.22 8.25 -13.90
CA PRO A 274 -0.12 7.71 -14.04
C PRO A 274 -0.68 7.25 -12.68
N ILE A 275 -0.79 8.17 -11.73
CA ILE A 275 -1.32 7.91 -10.39
C ILE A 275 -2.60 8.73 -10.23
N TYR A 276 -3.68 8.06 -9.82
CA TYR A 276 -4.93 8.71 -9.43
C TYR A 276 -5.28 8.36 -7.98
N PRO A 277 -5.77 9.29 -7.18
CA PRO A 277 -6.14 9.02 -5.79
C PRO A 277 -7.38 8.13 -5.74
N ALA A 278 -7.26 6.98 -5.09
CA ALA A 278 -8.36 6.08 -4.78
C ALA A 278 -8.65 6.15 -3.28
N LYS A 279 -9.71 6.87 -2.91
CA LYS A 279 -10.12 7.04 -1.51
C LYS A 279 -10.57 5.70 -0.95
N GLY A 280 -9.96 5.29 0.15
CA GLY A 280 -10.33 4.11 0.91
C GLY A 280 -10.86 4.48 2.27
N TYR A 281 -11.61 3.56 2.87
CA TYR A 281 -12.22 3.72 4.17
C TYR A 281 -11.69 2.69 5.13
N SER A 282 -11.58 3.05 6.41
CA SER A 282 -11.35 2.10 7.48
C SER A 282 -12.17 2.43 8.73
N VAL A 283 -12.40 1.39 9.50
CA VAL A 283 -13.05 1.45 10.81
C VAL A 283 -12.14 0.78 11.82
N THR A 284 -11.96 1.42 12.96
CA THR A 284 -11.27 0.82 14.11
C THR A 284 -12.30 0.64 15.23
N LEU A 285 -12.38 -0.59 15.76
CA LEU A 285 -13.29 -0.95 16.87
C LEU A 285 -12.46 -1.49 18.03
N PRO A 286 -12.65 -1.03 19.25
CA PRO A 286 -12.15 -1.75 20.42
C PRO A 286 -12.73 -3.16 20.45
N VAL A 287 -11.93 -4.17 20.80
CA VAL A 287 -12.43 -5.54 20.98
C VAL A 287 -13.30 -5.59 22.24
N LYS A 288 -14.55 -6.02 22.08
CA LYS A 288 -15.51 -6.18 23.19
C LYS A 288 -15.46 -7.60 23.75
N ASP A 289 -15.37 -8.59 22.86
CA ASP A 289 -15.28 -10.01 23.22
C ASP A 289 -14.15 -10.66 22.40
N ALA A 290 -13.05 -10.92 23.07
CA ALA A 290 -11.84 -11.49 22.45
C ALA A 290 -12.04 -12.91 21.91
N THR A 291 -13.04 -13.65 22.42
CA THR A 291 -13.35 -15.03 22.00
C THR A 291 -14.10 -15.08 20.66
N LYS A 292 -14.80 -13.97 20.32
CA LYS A 292 -15.53 -13.80 19.06
C LYS A 292 -14.71 -13.10 17.99
N ALA A 293 -13.62 -12.44 18.38
CA ALA A 293 -12.77 -11.71 17.47
C ALA A 293 -11.79 -12.64 16.76
N HIS A 294 -11.63 -12.46 15.44
CA HIS A 294 -10.68 -13.24 14.64
C HIS A 294 -9.23 -13.08 15.15
N GLN A 295 -8.43 -14.15 14.98
CA GLN A 295 -7.01 -14.19 15.31
C GLN A 295 -6.14 -14.02 14.07
N VAL A 296 -6.48 -14.71 13.00
CA VAL A 296 -5.84 -14.62 11.70
C VAL A 296 -6.35 -13.39 10.97
N SER A 297 -5.50 -12.71 10.20
CA SER A 297 -5.96 -11.62 9.35
C SER A 297 -6.80 -12.16 8.20
N LEU A 298 -7.92 -11.51 7.89
CA LEU A 298 -8.91 -12.01 6.96
C LEU A 298 -9.11 -11.04 5.78
N THR A 299 -9.46 -11.61 4.63
CA THR A 299 -9.93 -10.87 3.46
C THR A 299 -11.30 -11.41 3.06
N ASP A 300 -12.30 -10.54 3.04
CA ASP A 300 -13.62 -10.77 2.47
C ASP A 300 -13.58 -10.33 1.01
N ASP A 301 -13.48 -11.28 0.10
CA ASP A 301 -13.35 -10.99 -1.32
C ASP A 301 -14.66 -10.49 -1.97
N GLU A 302 -15.81 -10.80 -1.41
CA GLU A 302 -17.10 -10.30 -1.89
C GLU A 302 -17.26 -8.79 -1.63
N PHE A 303 -16.99 -8.35 -0.39
CA PHE A 303 -17.13 -6.95 0.03
C PHE A 303 -15.85 -6.14 -0.15
N LYS A 304 -14.75 -6.78 -0.55
CA LYS A 304 -13.41 -6.16 -0.69
C LYS A 304 -12.96 -5.49 0.60
N LEU A 305 -13.14 -6.19 1.72
CA LEU A 305 -12.75 -5.78 3.05
C LEU A 305 -11.59 -6.64 3.57
N VAL A 306 -10.68 -6.02 4.29
CA VAL A 306 -9.60 -6.69 5.02
C VAL A 306 -9.77 -6.44 6.50
N PHE A 307 -9.47 -7.45 7.31
CA PHE A 307 -9.64 -7.45 8.76
C PHE A 307 -8.31 -7.76 9.41
N SER A 308 -7.84 -6.89 10.27
CA SER A 308 -6.67 -7.12 11.11
C SER A 308 -6.99 -6.88 12.57
N ARG A 309 -6.43 -7.69 13.47
CA ARG A 309 -6.52 -7.50 14.91
C ARG A 309 -5.16 -7.09 15.43
N TYR A 310 -5.13 -6.04 16.22
CA TYR A 310 -3.94 -5.56 16.88
C TYR A 310 -4.07 -5.75 18.38
N THR A 311 -2.99 -6.20 19.00
CA THR A 311 -2.91 -6.39 20.45
C THR A 311 -1.85 -5.44 20.99
N SER A 312 -2.25 -4.50 21.82
CA SER A 312 -1.35 -3.52 22.42
C SER A 312 -1.61 -3.39 23.92
N ALA A 313 -0.70 -2.74 24.63
CA ALA A 313 -0.86 -2.47 26.06
C ALA A 313 -2.12 -1.65 26.39
N SER A 314 -2.65 -0.88 25.43
CA SER A 314 -3.89 -0.11 25.58
C SER A 314 -5.16 -0.92 25.27
N GLY A 315 -5.03 -2.21 24.99
CA GLY A 315 -6.13 -3.11 24.65
C GLY A 315 -6.12 -3.53 23.17
N ASP A 316 -6.93 -4.57 22.91
CA ASP A 316 -7.09 -5.12 21.56
C ASP A 316 -8.03 -4.25 20.73
N ARG A 317 -7.72 -4.13 19.45
CA ARG A 317 -8.57 -3.42 18.48
C ARG A 317 -8.67 -4.18 17.16
N LEU A 318 -9.83 -4.11 16.53
CA LEU A 318 -10.07 -4.58 15.16
C LEU A 318 -9.91 -3.40 14.20
N ARG A 319 -9.17 -3.59 13.14
CA ARG A 319 -9.08 -2.68 12.01
C ARG A 319 -9.68 -3.33 10.79
N ILE A 320 -10.73 -2.73 10.27
CA ILE A 320 -11.39 -3.17 9.06
C ILE A 320 -11.21 -2.08 8.02
N ALA A 321 -10.66 -2.41 6.87
CA ALA A 321 -10.44 -1.46 5.79
C ALA A 321 -10.83 -2.05 4.46
N GLY A 322 -11.26 -1.20 3.56
CA GLY A 322 -11.59 -1.65 2.21
C GLY A 322 -12.27 -0.59 1.39
N THR A 323 -13.00 -1.08 0.42
CA THR A 323 -13.72 -0.29 -0.56
C THR A 323 -12.86 0.80 -1.23
N ALA A 324 -13.29 1.31 -2.35
CA ALA A 324 -12.59 2.37 -3.04
C ALA A 324 -13.58 3.39 -3.62
N GLU A 325 -13.17 4.66 -3.64
CA GLU A 325 -13.92 5.72 -4.30
C GLU A 325 -12.97 6.56 -5.14
N LEU A 326 -13.23 6.67 -6.44
CA LEU A 326 -12.49 7.51 -7.35
C LEU A 326 -13.18 8.89 -7.42
N ASN A 327 -12.77 9.81 -6.54
CA ASN A 327 -13.36 11.14 -6.34
C ASN A 327 -12.31 12.26 -6.27
N GLY A 328 -11.21 12.14 -7.03
CA GLY A 328 -10.12 13.10 -6.95
C GLY A 328 -9.49 13.14 -5.55
N TYR A 329 -9.10 14.32 -5.12
CA TYR A 329 -8.43 14.52 -3.82
C TYR A 329 -9.41 14.79 -2.65
N ASP A 330 -10.71 14.50 -2.84
CA ASP A 330 -11.69 14.59 -1.77
C ASP A 330 -11.36 13.61 -0.62
N ARG A 331 -11.46 14.09 0.63
CA ARG A 331 -11.14 13.32 1.84
C ARG A 331 -12.31 13.26 2.82
N ASP A 332 -13.48 13.72 2.43
CA ASP A 332 -14.65 13.68 3.28
C ASP A 332 -15.13 12.24 3.51
N LEU A 333 -15.56 11.94 4.73
CA LEU A 333 -16.08 10.65 5.10
C LEU A 333 -17.50 10.46 4.54
N ASN A 334 -17.69 9.42 3.72
CA ASN A 334 -19.00 8.97 3.31
C ASN A 334 -19.56 8.00 4.39
N ARG A 335 -20.54 8.47 5.17
CA ARG A 335 -21.12 7.69 6.28
C ARG A 335 -21.76 6.39 5.82
N VAL A 336 -22.43 6.37 4.66
CA VAL A 336 -23.06 5.15 4.11
C VAL A 336 -22.02 4.03 3.95
N ARG A 337 -20.84 4.38 3.44
CA ARG A 337 -19.73 3.42 3.26
C ARG A 337 -19.12 2.98 4.59
N CYS A 338 -18.96 3.91 5.52
CA CYS A 338 -18.45 3.60 6.86
C CYS A 338 -19.39 2.64 7.61
N GLU A 339 -20.69 2.92 7.59
CA GLU A 339 -21.72 2.09 8.22
C GLU A 339 -21.88 0.72 7.54
N ALA A 340 -21.66 0.64 6.22
CA ALA A 340 -21.65 -0.63 5.51
C ALA A 340 -20.53 -1.56 6.02
N ILE A 341 -19.34 -1.01 6.31
CA ILE A 341 -18.24 -1.77 6.92
C ILE A 341 -18.65 -2.30 8.30
N VAL A 342 -19.23 -1.44 9.16
CA VAL A 342 -19.68 -1.84 10.51
C VAL A 342 -20.73 -2.94 10.43
N ARG A 343 -21.75 -2.79 9.55
CA ARG A 343 -22.77 -3.84 9.34
C ARG A 343 -22.15 -5.17 8.93
N ARG A 344 -21.14 -5.16 8.05
CA ARG A 344 -20.47 -6.39 7.63
C ARG A 344 -19.70 -7.05 8.77
N VAL A 345 -19.04 -6.27 9.63
CA VAL A 345 -18.38 -6.78 10.84
C VAL A 345 -19.36 -7.50 11.76
N GLU A 346 -20.52 -6.88 12.03
CA GLU A 346 -21.56 -7.49 12.90
C GLU A 346 -22.17 -8.75 12.27
N GLN A 347 -22.27 -8.82 10.94
CA GLN A 347 -22.72 -10.05 10.25
C GLN A 347 -21.73 -11.20 10.40
N LEU A 348 -20.42 -10.90 10.29
CA LEU A 348 -19.36 -11.91 10.35
C LEU A 348 -18.98 -12.30 11.77
N PHE A 349 -18.91 -11.32 12.67
CA PHE A 349 -18.39 -11.46 14.04
C PHE A 349 -19.26 -10.73 15.05
N PRO A 350 -20.53 -11.19 15.26
CA PRO A 350 -21.50 -10.48 16.08
C PRO A 350 -21.01 -10.31 17.52
N GLY A 351 -20.88 -9.04 17.95
CA GLY A 351 -20.44 -8.65 19.27
C GLY A 351 -18.94 -8.80 19.53
N ALA A 352 -18.10 -9.03 18.52
CA ALA A 352 -16.64 -9.07 18.69
C ALA A 352 -16.04 -7.70 18.96
N GLY A 353 -16.52 -6.65 18.31
CA GLY A 353 -16.09 -5.26 18.47
C GLY A 353 -17.15 -4.37 19.10
N ASP A 354 -16.71 -3.29 19.76
CA ASP A 354 -17.63 -2.27 20.27
C ASP A 354 -17.94 -1.26 19.14
N THR A 355 -19.05 -1.44 18.46
CA THR A 355 -19.48 -0.58 17.36
C THR A 355 -19.93 0.82 17.81
N THR A 356 -20.22 1.01 19.10
CA THR A 356 -20.58 2.33 19.65
C THR A 356 -19.36 3.25 19.73
N GLN A 357 -18.15 2.69 19.75
CA GLN A 357 -16.87 3.38 19.78
C GLN A 357 -16.14 3.33 18.41
N ALA A 358 -16.88 3.12 17.32
CA ALA A 358 -16.30 3.03 15.99
C ALA A 358 -15.59 4.33 15.58
N GLN A 359 -14.31 4.23 15.25
CA GLN A 359 -13.51 5.32 14.73
C GLN A 359 -13.36 5.16 13.20
N PHE A 360 -13.89 6.10 12.45
CA PHE A 360 -13.82 6.11 10.99
C PHE A 360 -12.64 6.92 10.49
N TRP A 361 -12.03 6.43 9.43
CA TRP A 361 -10.94 7.13 8.76
C TRP A 361 -10.99 6.93 7.25
N THR A 362 -10.39 7.86 6.51
CA THR A 362 -10.23 7.79 5.06
C THR A 362 -8.84 8.22 4.64
N GLY A 363 -8.32 7.62 3.55
CA GLY A 363 -7.05 7.98 2.96
C GLY A 363 -7.02 7.74 1.45
N LEU A 364 -6.13 8.45 0.79
CA LEU A 364 -6.00 8.43 -0.67
C LEU A 364 -4.89 7.46 -1.09
N ARG A 365 -5.27 6.26 -1.57
CA ARG A 365 -4.31 5.31 -2.13
C ARG A 365 -3.75 5.85 -3.45
N PRO A 366 -2.43 5.82 -3.65
CA PRO A 366 -1.81 6.25 -4.91
C PRO A 366 -1.94 5.15 -5.97
N ALA A 367 -3.10 5.06 -6.62
CA ALA A 367 -3.40 3.98 -7.54
C ALA A 367 -2.79 4.23 -8.93
N THR A 368 -1.91 3.34 -9.38
CA THR A 368 -1.51 3.22 -10.78
C THR A 368 -2.52 2.35 -11.54
N PRO A 369 -2.66 2.50 -12.87
CA PRO A 369 -3.57 1.67 -13.66
C PRO A 369 -3.27 0.17 -13.58
N SER A 370 -1.99 -0.19 -13.50
CA SER A 370 -1.50 -1.57 -13.43
C SER A 370 -1.45 -2.16 -12.02
N ASN A 371 -1.64 -1.36 -10.98
CA ASN A 371 -1.29 -1.65 -9.57
C ASN A 371 0.21 -1.89 -9.31
N VAL A 372 1.06 -1.82 -10.32
CA VAL A 372 2.52 -1.89 -10.17
C VAL A 372 3.05 -0.52 -9.76
N PRO A 373 3.85 -0.42 -8.68
CA PRO A 373 4.37 0.85 -8.20
C PRO A 373 5.46 1.43 -9.12
N LEU A 374 5.67 2.73 -8.99
CA LEU A 374 6.69 3.48 -9.70
C LEU A 374 7.90 3.69 -8.77
N ILE A 375 8.94 2.89 -8.98
CA ILE A 375 10.18 2.91 -8.20
C ILE A 375 11.35 3.06 -9.19
N GLY A 376 12.25 4.01 -8.98
CA GLY A 376 13.43 4.13 -9.83
C GLY A 376 13.74 5.55 -10.28
N LYS A 377 14.29 5.68 -11.47
CA LYS A 377 14.81 6.94 -12.03
C LYS A 377 13.73 7.70 -12.80
N THR A 378 13.89 9.00 -12.89
CA THR A 378 13.12 9.85 -13.82
C THR A 378 14.01 10.31 -14.99
N LYS A 379 13.47 11.18 -15.84
CA LYS A 379 14.28 11.88 -16.86
C LYS A 379 15.28 12.88 -16.28
N LEU A 380 15.07 13.31 -15.02
CA LEU A 380 16.02 14.18 -14.29
C LEU A 380 17.00 13.27 -13.51
N PRO A 381 18.31 13.44 -13.68
CA PRO A 381 19.32 12.48 -13.21
C PRO A 381 19.37 12.34 -11.69
N ASN A 382 18.90 13.34 -10.95
CA ASN A 382 18.92 13.36 -9.48
C ASN A 382 17.51 13.29 -8.84
N LEU A 383 16.44 13.02 -9.62
CA LEU A 383 15.09 12.82 -9.10
C LEU A 383 14.66 11.35 -9.26
N TYR A 384 14.34 10.73 -8.14
CA TYR A 384 13.92 9.33 -8.06
C TYR A 384 12.49 9.21 -7.55
N LEU A 385 11.84 8.10 -7.88
CA LEU A 385 10.46 7.79 -7.49
C LEU A 385 10.42 6.63 -6.51
N ASN A 386 9.58 6.75 -5.49
CA ASN A 386 9.11 5.65 -4.66
C ASN A 386 7.63 5.88 -4.31
N THR A 387 6.74 5.63 -5.25
CA THR A 387 5.32 6.04 -5.16
C THR A 387 4.43 5.12 -6.00
N GLY A 388 3.10 5.34 -5.97
CA GLY A 388 2.17 4.59 -6.83
C GLY A 388 1.83 3.18 -6.35
N HIS A 389 2.01 2.86 -5.07
CA HIS A 389 1.86 1.51 -4.50
C HIS A 389 0.40 1.08 -4.29
N GLY A 390 -0.58 1.91 -4.59
CA GLY A 390 -2.00 1.57 -4.51
C GLY A 390 -2.40 1.00 -3.14
N THR A 391 -2.95 -0.21 -3.14
CA THR A 391 -3.37 -0.93 -1.94
C THR A 391 -2.23 -1.66 -1.22
N LEU A 392 -1.10 -1.89 -1.89
CA LEU A 392 -0.02 -2.75 -1.40
C LEU A 392 1.18 -1.97 -0.84
N GLY A 393 0.99 -0.68 -0.53
CA GLY A 393 2.07 0.16 -0.02
C GLY A 393 2.69 -0.36 1.28
N TRP A 394 1.95 -1.04 2.14
CA TRP A 394 2.48 -1.68 3.33
C TRP A 394 3.28 -2.94 2.98
N THR A 395 2.71 -3.83 2.18
CA THR A 395 3.38 -5.04 1.69
C THR A 395 4.73 -4.73 1.02
N HIS A 396 4.79 -3.67 0.22
CA HIS A 396 5.97 -3.33 -0.58
C HIS A 396 6.97 -2.39 0.12
N ALA A 397 6.65 -1.84 1.30
CA ALA A 397 7.38 -0.71 1.89
C ALA A 397 8.88 -0.95 2.05
N CYS A 398 9.28 -2.06 2.67
CA CYS A 398 10.68 -2.35 2.95
C CYS A 398 11.47 -2.66 1.68
N GLY A 399 10.93 -3.49 0.79
CA GLY A 399 11.56 -3.84 -0.49
C GLY A 399 11.72 -2.64 -1.41
N SER A 400 10.70 -1.79 -1.52
CA SER A 400 10.74 -0.55 -2.30
C SER A 400 11.75 0.44 -1.74
N GLY A 401 11.75 0.63 -0.41
CA GLY A 401 12.69 1.52 0.27
C GLY A 401 14.14 1.09 0.07
N LYS A 402 14.42 -0.19 0.24
CA LYS A 402 15.77 -0.76 0.01
C LYS A 402 16.17 -0.67 -1.46
N SER A 403 15.25 -0.96 -2.38
CA SER A 403 15.53 -0.88 -3.82
C SER A 403 15.83 0.55 -4.29
N VAL A 404 15.02 1.54 -3.89
CA VAL A 404 15.28 2.93 -4.29
C VAL A 404 16.57 3.46 -3.68
N ALA A 405 16.89 3.08 -2.44
CA ALA A 405 18.17 3.46 -1.80
C ALA A 405 19.37 2.93 -2.60
N ARG A 406 19.33 1.68 -3.05
CA ARG A 406 20.37 1.10 -3.91
C ARG A 406 20.48 1.84 -5.25
N ILE A 407 19.35 2.13 -5.89
CA ILE A 407 19.31 2.85 -7.18
C ILE A 407 19.92 4.27 -7.04
N VAL A 408 19.58 5.00 -5.97
CA VAL A 408 20.16 6.32 -5.67
C VAL A 408 21.67 6.23 -5.47
N SER A 409 22.14 5.14 -4.85
CA SER A 409 23.57 4.88 -4.59
C SER A 409 24.32 4.33 -5.81
N GLY A 410 23.67 4.18 -6.96
CA GLY A 410 24.29 3.60 -8.17
C GLY A 410 24.46 2.07 -8.11
N LEU A 411 23.86 1.40 -7.12
CA LEU A 411 23.91 -0.04 -6.94
C LEU A 411 22.74 -0.73 -7.67
N ALA A 412 22.95 -1.97 -8.12
CA ALA A 412 21.89 -2.76 -8.71
C ALA A 412 20.84 -3.15 -7.63
N PRO A 413 19.54 -3.06 -7.92
CA PRO A 413 18.50 -3.64 -7.07
C PRO A 413 18.69 -5.16 -6.91
N GLU A 414 18.25 -5.69 -5.76
CA GLU A 414 18.37 -7.12 -5.42
C GLU A 414 17.18 -7.98 -5.91
N VAL A 415 16.14 -7.34 -6.41
CA VAL A 415 14.93 -8.00 -6.91
C VAL A 415 14.75 -7.77 -8.41
N ASP A 416 14.28 -8.81 -9.09
CA ASP A 416 13.90 -8.74 -10.51
C ASP A 416 12.52 -8.07 -10.65
N PHE A 417 12.56 -6.76 -10.84
CA PHE A 417 11.38 -5.90 -10.93
C PHE A 417 11.57 -4.84 -12.02
N ALA A 418 10.48 -4.40 -12.64
CA ALA A 418 10.49 -3.38 -13.69
C ALA A 418 10.65 -1.97 -13.11
N PHE A 419 11.87 -1.61 -12.74
CA PHE A 419 12.20 -0.28 -12.19
C PHE A 419 12.10 0.81 -13.25
N ALA A 420 11.47 1.93 -12.90
CA ALA A 420 11.32 3.09 -13.78
C ALA A 420 12.69 3.64 -14.21
N GLY A 421 12.85 3.97 -15.50
CA GLY A 421 14.08 4.53 -16.06
C GLY A 421 15.30 3.61 -16.00
N MET A 422 15.09 2.31 -15.83
CA MET A 422 16.12 1.28 -15.85
C MET A 422 15.84 0.24 -16.92
N PRO A 423 16.87 -0.43 -17.48
CA PRO A 423 16.65 -1.55 -18.39
C PRO A 423 15.84 -2.64 -17.73
N THR A 424 14.92 -3.24 -18.48
CA THR A 424 14.18 -4.42 -17.96
C THR A 424 15.15 -5.58 -17.72
N PRO A 425 14.85 -6.49 -16.77
CA PRO A 425 15.72 -7.63 -16.45
C PRO A 425 16.12 -8.46 -17.68
N ALA A 426 15.18 -8.71 -18.59
CA ALA A 426 15.46 -9.39 -19.87
C ALA A 426 16.49 -8.65 -20.76
N ALA A 427 16.49 -7.31 -20.70
CA ALA A 427 17.47 -6.50 -21.45
C ALA A 427 18.84 -6.44 -20.77
N ARG A 428 18.93 -6.69 -19.46
CA ARG A 428 20.23 -6.77 -18.72
C ARG A 428 21.03 -8.02 -19.10
N LEU A 429 20.37 -9.12 -19.44
CA LEU A 429 21.04 -10.35 -19.88
C LEU A 429 21.65 -10.24 -21.29
N LEU A 430 21.30 -9.21 -22.07
CA LEU A 430 21.79 -8.95 -23.42
C LEU A 430 22.88 -7.88 -23.50
N GLN A 431 23.27 -7.26 -22.38
CA GLN A 431 24.38 -6.30 -22.35
C GLN A 431 25.69 -7.06 -22.04
N PRO A 432 26.72 -7.01 -22.91
CA PRO A 432 28.01 -7.56 -22.60
C PRO A 432 28.64 -6.81 -21.42
N ALA A 433 29.37 -7.55 -20.59
CA ALA A 433 30.08 -7.07 -19.40
C ALA A 433 31.19 -6.06 -19.76
#